data_fcd8fdd07cd792179e826009fe3ad93e
#
_entry.id   fcd8fdd07cd792179e826009fe3ad93e
#
_cell.length_a   1.000
_cell.length_b   1.000
_cell.length_c   1.000
_cell.angle_alpha   90.00
_cell.angle_beta   90.00
_cell.angle_gamma   90.00
#
_symmetry.space_group_name_H-M   'P 1'
#
loop_
_entity.id
_entity.type
_entity.pdbx_description
1 polymer ?
#
loop_
_entity_poly.entity_id
_entity_poly.type
_entity_poly.pdbx_seq_one_letter_code
_entity_poly.pdbx_strand_id
1 'polypeptide(L)'
;MNENNSQINFKIPELSWKENKNMMPVHTVIEEVAQICKACDVKHLALFGSFAKGLSHPNSDIDLVVYGCPDLIDLEDKIEDQILTVREINFFDYDTIKNKELLEDIKDYAIQIY
;
A
#
# COMPACT_ATOMS: atom_id res chain seq x y z
N MET A 1 3.39 17.91 18.60
CA MET A 1 3.66 17.38 18.22
C MET A 1 3.25 16.51 17.56
N ASN A 2 3.21 16.78 17.27
CA ASN A 2 2.96 16.03 16.67
C ASN A 2 2.88 14.97 16.35
N GLU A 3 2.80 14.73 16.53
CA GLU A 3 2.84 13.84 16.45
C GLU A 3 2.51 12.92 15.86
N ASN A 4 2.39 12.80 15.82
CA ASN A 4 2.11 11.91 15.28
C ASN A 4 1.96 11.37 14.39
N ASN A 5 2.05 11.61 14.52
CA ASN A 5 1.83 11.27 13.53
C ASN A 5 2.47 10.55 12.59
N SER A 6 3.03 10.73 12.71
CA SER A 6 3.85 10.23 11.74
C SER A 6 4.34 8.88 12.02
N GLN A 7 3.51 7.97 12.09
CA GLN A 7 3.85 6.61 12.39
C GLN A 7 4.02 5.76 11.14
N ILE A 8 4.18 6.41 9.98
CA ILE A 8 4.43 5.71 8.72
C ILE A 8 5.91 5.41 8.66
N ASN A 9 6.26 4.16 8.94
CA ASN A 9 7.66 3.75 8.98
C ASN A 9 7.73 2.29 8.55
N PHE A 10 8.22 2.06 7.34
CA PHE A 10 8.25 0.72 6.77
C PHE A 10 9.45 0.56 5.86
N LYS A 11 9.81 -0.69 5.62
CA LYS A 11 10.85 -1.05 4.67
C LYS A 11 10.29 -2.04 3.68
N ILE A 12 10.52 -1.79 2.40
CA ILE A 12 10.18 -2.79 1.39
C ILE A 12 11.44 -3.61 1.07
N PRO A 13 11.27 -4.88 0.68
CA PRO A 13 12.40 -5.68 0.22
C PRO A 13 13.12 -4.98 -0.92
N GLU A 14 14.44 -5.16 -0.96
CA GLU A 14 15.25 -4.53 -1.98
C GLU A 14 14.79 -4.96 -3.37
N LEU A 15 14.71 -3.97 -4.29
CA LEU A 15 14.30 -4.25 -5.66
C LEU A 15 15.44 -4.88 -6.43
N SER A 16 15.12 -5.87 -7.27
CA SER A 16 16.11 -6.51 -8.14
C SER A 16 16.31 -5.74 -9.45
N TRP A 17 15.66 -4.61 -9.58
CA TRP A 17 15.68 -3.77 -10.78
C TRP A 17 15.82 -2.32 -10.37
N LYS A 18 16.17 -1.47 -11.33
CA LYS A 18 16.43 -0.06 -11.05
C LYS A 18 15.21 0.78 -11.38
N GLU A 19 14.81 1.64 -10.44
CA GLU A 19 13.68 2.51 -10.68
C GLU A 19 14.02 3.61 -11.69
N ASN A 20 13.01 4.01 -12.47
CA ASN A 20 13.14 5.06 -13.45
C ASN A 20 13.17 6.41 -12.72
N LYS A 21 14.22 7.21 -12.98
CA LYS A 21 14.40 8.50 -12.31
C LYS A 21 13.27 9.48 -12.57
N ASN A 22 12.56 9.31 -13.69
CA ASN A 22 11.48 10.22 -14.06
C ASN A 22 10.13 9.81 -13.49
N MET A 23 10.10 8.75 -12.68
CA MET A 23 8.87 8.27 -12.07
C MET A 23 8.98 8.43 -10.56
N MET A 24 7.83 8.66 -9.92
CA MET A 24 7.80 8.72 -8.46
C MET A 24 8.28 7.37 -7.90
N PRO A 25 9.24 7.38 -6.97
CA PRO A 25 9.71 6.11 -6.38
C PRO A 25 8.58 5.35 -5.68
N VAL A 26 8.66 4.03 -5.74
CA VAL A 26 7.63 3.18 -5.14
C VAL A 26 7.44 3.51 -3.67
N HIS A 27 8.53 3.68 -2.93
CA HIS A 27 8.45 4.00 -1.51
C HIS A 27 7.66 5.30 -1.29
N THR A 28 7.89 6.30 -2.13
CA THR A 28 7.20 7.58 -2.03
C THR A 28 5.72 7.44 -2.34
N VAL A 29 5.38 6.66 -3.37
CA VAL A 29 3.97 6.40 -3.69
C VAL A 29 3.27 5.79 -2.48
N ILE A 30 3.89 4.78 -1.87
CA ILE A 30 3.29 4.12 -0.71
C ILE A 30 3.13 5.08 0.46
N GLU A 31 4.13 5.95 0.69
CA GLU A 31 4.03 6.95 1.75
C GLU A 31 2.86 7.90 1.53
N GLU A 32 2.70 8.37 0.30
CA GLU A 32 1.60 9.29 -0.01
C GLU A 32 0.24 8.60 0.14
N VAL A 33 0.15 7.36 -0.33
CA VAL A 33 -1.08 6.58 -0.13
C VAL A 33 -1.37 6.43 1.36
N ALA A 34 -0.35 6.14 2.15
CA ALA A 34 -0.53 5.96 3.60
C ALA A 34 -1.07 7.23 4.26
N GLN A 35 -0.60 8.40 3.83
CA GLN A 35 -1.10 9.66 4.38
C GLN A 35 -2.57 9.87 4.06
N ILE A 36 -2.97 9.56 2.83
CA ILE A 36 -4.37 9.68 2.44
C ILE A 36 -5.21 8.66 3.22
N CYS A 37 -4.71 7.44 3.39
CA CYS A 37 -5.42 6.42 4.17
C CYS A 37 -5.64 6.89 5.60
N LYS A 38 -4.64 7.49 6.23
CA LYS A 38 -4.81 8.02 7.57
C LYS A 38 -5.87 9.11 7.62
N ALA A 39 -5.86 10.00 6.63
CA ALA A 39 -6.84 11.07 6.57
C ALA A 39 -8.25 10.54 6.33
N CYS A 40 -8.38 9.35 5.76
CA CYS A 40 -9.67 8.69 5.52
C CYS A 40 -10.05 7.70 6.62
N ASP A 41 -9.36 7.76 7.76
CA ASP A 41 -9.65 6.93 8.94
C ASP A 41 -9.47 5.45 8.72
N VAL A 42 -8.60 5.05 7.80
CA VAL A 42 -8.20 3.65 7.64
C VAL A 42 -7.31 3.29 8.83
N LYS A 43 -7.66 2.23 9.54
CA LYS A 43 -6.98 1.90 10.79
C LYS A 43 -5.56 1.41 10.60
N HIS A 44 -5.35 0.52 9.63
CA HIS A 44 -4.03 -0.02 9.32
C HIS A 44 -3.88 -0.21 7.84
N LEU A 45 -2.65 -0.14 7.36
CA LEU A 45 -2.31 -0.34 5.97
C LEU A 45 -1.11 -1.27 5.88
N ALA A 46 -1.14 -2.22 4.96
CA ALA A 46 -0.03 -3.13 4.75
C ALA A 46 0.28 -3.26 3.26
N LEU A 47 1.56 -3.43 2.95
CA LEU A 47 2.00 -3.72 1.59
C LEU A 47 1.88 -5.22 1.37
N PHE A 48 1.43 -5.61 0.18
CA PHE A 48 1.23 -7.02 -0.15
C PHE A 48 1.74 -7.27 -1.57
N GLY A 49 1.52 -8.48 -2.07
CA GLY A 49 1.87 -8.83 -3.45
C GLY A 49 3.36 -8.89 -3.70
N SER A 50 3.75 -8.66 -4.96
CA SER A 50 5.12 -8.88 -5.39
C SER A 50 6.12 -7.96 -4.68
N PHE A 51 5.75 -6.71 -4.40
CA PHE A 51 6.66 -5.81 -3.69
C PHE A 51 6.94 -6.28 -2.27
N ALA A 52 5.93 -6.83 -1.60
CA ALA A 52 6.13 -7.34 -0.24
C ALA A 52 6.96 -8.61 -0.23
N LYS A 53 6.85 -9.41 -1.27
CA LYS A 53 7.55 -10.70 -1.36
C LYS A 53 8.95 -10.59 -1.93
N GLY A 54 9.36 -9.41 -2.38
CA GLY A 54 10.66 -9.24 -3.01
C GLY A 54 10.72 -9.82 -4.42
N LEU A 55 9.58 -9.96 -5.08
CA LEU A 55 9.46 -10.57 -6.39
C LEU A 55 8.96 -9.60 -7.45
N SER A 56 9.05 -8.31 -7.19
CA SER A 56 8.55 -7.31 -8.12
C SER A 56 9.43 -7.19 -9.36
N HIS A 57 8.86 -6.60 -10.40
CA HIS A 57 9.56 -6.23 -11.62
C HIS A 57 9.10 -4.83 -12.02
N PRO A 58 9.72 -4.20 -13.04
CA PRO A 58 9.42 -2.79 -13.35
C PRO A 58 7.96 -2.47 -13.62
N ASN A 59 7.17 -3.44 -14.04
CA ASN A 59 5.75 -3.21 -14.34
C ASN A 59 4.81 -3.74 -13.26
N SER A 60 5.33 -4.13 -12.09
CA SER A 60 4.50 -4.66 -11.02
C SER A 60 3.54 -3.61 -10.47
N ASP A 61 2.33 -4.04 -10.18
CA ASP A 61 1.34 -3.21 -9.47
C ASP A 61 1.73 -3.10 -8.01
N ILE A 62 1.22 -2.07 -7.35
CA ILE A 62 1.37 -1.93 -5.90
C ILE A 62 0.09 -2.46 -5.27
N ASP A 63 0.20 -3.55 -4.51
CA ASP A 63 -0.94 -4.16 -3.84
C ASP A 63 -0.92 -3.79 -2.37
N LEU A 64 -2.02 -3.25 -1.89
CA LEU A 64 -2.14 -2.77 -0.52
C LEU A 64 -3.36 -3.38 0.15
N VAL A 65 -3.22 -3.70 1.42
CA VAL A 65 -4.32 -4.22 2.23
C VAL A 65 -4.73 -3.12 3.21
N VAL A 66 -6.02 -2.80 3.22
CA VAL A 66 -6.56 -1.82 4.17
C VAL A 66 -7.35 -2.55 5.24
N TYR A 67 -7.23 -2.07 6.49
CA TYR A 67 -7.91 -2.63 7.65
C TYR A 67 -8.76 -1.54 8.26
N GLY A 68 -10.02 -1.85 8.53
CA GLY A 68 -10.92 -0.87 9.15
C GLY A 68 -11.13 0.33 8.26
N CYS A 69 -11.31 0.11 6.96
CA CYS A 69 -11.54 1.19 6.00
C CYS A 69 -13.03 1.53 5.97
N PRO A 70 -13.42 2.76 6.32
CA PRO A 70 -14.84 3.11 6.36
C PRO A 70 -15.50 3.13 4.98
N ASP A 71 -14.77 3.59 3.96
CA ASP A 71 -15.36 3.77 2.62
C ASP A 71 -14.26 3.58 1.58
N LEU A 72 -14.17 2.36 1.07
CA LEU A 72 -13.11 2.02 0.11
C LEU A 72 -13.26 2.77 -1.21
N ILE A 73 -14.50 2.96 -1.68
CA ILE A 73 -14.73 3.65 -2.94
C ILE A 73 -14.24 5.09 -2.84
N ASP A 74 -14.55 5.78 -1.75
CA ASP A 74 -14.10 7.13 -1.52
C ASP A 74 -12.58 7.19 -1.42
N LEU A 75 -11.97 6.22 -0.75
CA LEU A 75 -10.51 6.14 -0.66
C LEU A 75 -9.88 6.00 -2.03
N GLU A 76 -10.39 5.07 -2.85
CA GLU A 76 -9.85 4.85 -4.18
C GLU A 76 -9.97 6.10 -5.05
N ASP A 77 -11.09 6.80 -4.95
CA ASP A 77 -11.28 8.04 -5.70
C ASP A 77 -10.27 9.10 -5.29
N LYS A 78 -10.02 9.24 -4.00
CA LYS A 78 -9.04 10.21 -3.51
C LYS A 78 -7.62 9.86 -3.94
N ILE A 79 -7.28 8.59 -3.89
CA ILE A 79 -5.96 8.12 -4.32
C ILE A 79 -5.76 8.44 -5.80
N GLU A 80 -6.72 8.08 -6.63
CA GLU A 80 -6.63 8.33 -8.06
C GLU A 80 -6.51 9.81 -8.37
N ASP A 81 -7.20 10.64 -7.61
CA ASP A 81 -7.24 12.08 -7.84
C ASP A 81 -5.96 12.78 -7.37
N GLN A 82 -5.31 12.28 -6.33
CA GLN A 82 -4.22 12.98 -5.67
C GLN A 82 -2.83 12.43 -5.94
N ILE A 83 -2.72 11.19 -6.40
CA ILE A 83 -1.41 10.57 -6.60
C ILE A 83 -1.15 10.36 -8.07
N LEU A 84 -0.06 10.97 -8.54
CA LEU A 84 0.38 10.82 -9.93
C LEU A 84 1.36 9.66 -10.01
N THR A 85 0.88 8.52 -10.46
CA THR A 85 1.75 7.38 -10.72
C THR A 85 1.21 6.63 -11.93
N VAL A 86 2.11 6.06 -12.72
CA VAL A 86 1.71 5.21 -13.84
C VAL A 86 1.51 3.77 -13.38
N ARG A 87 1.87 3.49 -12.12
CA ARG A 87 1.73 2.15 -11.55
C ARG A 87 0.32 1.97 -11.03
N GLU A 88 -0.26 0.83 -11.30
CA GLU A 88 -1.59 0.54 -10.78
C GLU A 88 -1.51 0.25 -9.28
N ILE A 89 -2.48 0.77 -8.54
CA ILE A 89 -2.56 0.56 -7.10
C ILE A 89 -3.84 -0.23 -6.84
N ASN A 90 -3.70 -1.42 -6.28
CA ASN A 90 -4.82 -2.30 -5.98
C ASN A 90 -5.03 -2.37 -4.47
N PHE A 91 -6.28 -2.25 -4.04
CA PHE A 91 -6.63 -2.33 -2.63
C PHE A 91 -7.39 -3.60 -2.33
N PHE A 92 -6.99 -4.28 -1.26
CA PHE A 92 -7.69 -5.43 -0.70
C PHE A 92 -8.26 -5.01 0.65
N ASP A 93 -9.57 -5.11 0.79
CA ASP A 93 -10.24 -4.77 2.05
C ASP A 93 -10.21 -5.99 2.96
N TYR A 94 -9.32 -5.99 3.95
CA TYR A 94 -9.10 -7.12 4.82
C TYR A 94 -10.40 -7.61 5.47
N ASP A 95 -11.25 -6.66 5.86
CA ASP A 95 -12.45 -6.98 6.63
C ASP A 95 -13.51 -7.71 5.81
N THR A 96 -13.40 -7.69 4.47
CA THR A 96 -14.36 -8.36 3.60
C THR A 96 -13.78 -9.62 2.92
N ILE A 97 -12.50 -9.90 3.13
CA ILE A 97 -11.88 -11.08 2.52
C ILE A 97 -12.38 -12.34 3.20
N LYS A 98 -12.86 -13.30 2.40
CA LYS A 98 -13.36 -14.58 2.90
C LYS A 98 -12.51 -15.76 2.47
N ASN A 99 -11.64 -15.57 1.48
CA ASN A 99 -10.79 -16.63 0.99
C ASN A 99 -9.68 -16.91 2.01
N LYS A 100 -9.68 -18.13 2.54
CA LYS A 100 -8.73 -18.50 3.59
C LYS A 100 -7.29 -18.50 3.11
N GLU A 101 -7.06 -18.90 1.88
CA GLU A 101 -5.71 -18.93 1.33
C GLU A 101 -5.14 -17.51 1.21
N LEU A 102 -5.99 -16.58 0.77
CA LEU A 102 -5.57 -15.18 0.68
C LEU A 102 -5.27 -14.61 2.06
N LEU A 103 -6.11 -14.91 3.06
CA LEU A 103 -5.85 -14.44 4.42
C LEU A 103 -4.55 -14.98 4.97
N GLU A 104 -4.25 -16.26 4.71
CA GLU A 104 -2.97 -16.86 5.13
C GLU A 104 -1.80 -16.18 4.43
N ASP A 105 -1.93 -15.90 3.14
CA ASP A 105 -0.88 -15.28 2.36
C ASP A 105 -0.59 -13.87 2.89
N ILE A 106 -1.64 -13.13 3.20
CA ILE A 106 -1.50 -11.79 3.79
C ILE A 106 -0.78 -11.90 5.14
N LYS A 107 -1.20 -12.85 5.97
CA LYS A 107 -0.58 -13.05 7.28
C LYS A 107 0.91 -13.34 7.17
N ASP A 108 1.29 -14.15 6.18
CA ASP A 108 2.66 -14.60 6.03
C ASP A 108 3.57 -13.56 5.38
N TYR A 109 3.05 -12.74 4.49
CA TYR A 109 3.89 -11.91 3.63
C TYR A 109 3.63 -10.41 3.70
N ALA A 110 2.48 -9.96 4.18
CA ALA A 110 2.18 -8.53 4.19
C ALA A 110 3.13 -7.79 5.14
N ILE A 111 3.52 -6.60 4.71
CA ILE A 111 4.41 -5.74 5.50
C ILE A 111 3.60 -4.55 5.99
N GLN A 112 3.52 -4.41 7.30
CA GLN A 112 2.73 -3.33 7.88
C GLN A 112 3.38 -1.99 7.60
N ILE A 113 2.59 -1.04 7.09
CA ILE A 113 3.05 0.31 6.81
C ILE A 113 2.76 1.21 8.00
N TYR A 114 1.57 1.03 8.54
CA TYR A 114 1.24 1.68 9.81
C TYR A 114 0.10 0.95 10.51
#